data_ff3085d88f4ac7d71b4c612bf56a4c07
#
_entry.id   ff3085d88f4ac7d71b4c612bf56a4c07
#
_cell.length_a   1.000
_cell.length_b   1.000
_cell.length_c   1.000
_cell.angle_alpha   90.00
_cell.angle_beta   90.00
_cell.angle_gamma   90.00
#
_symmetry.space_group_name_H-M   'P 1'
#
loop_
_entity.id
_entity.type
_entity.pdbx_description
1 polymer ?
#
loop_
_entity_poly.entity_id
_entity_poly.type
_entity_poly.pdbx_seq_one_letter_code
_entity_poly.pdbx_strand_id
1 'polypeptide(L)'
;MKKRLSSYLGALAAGAALLTVSACGGNATATPAAETSTITVEHAQGSTANVPVNPEKVFTFDLGVLDTMDALGVEPAGVPEAAYPDALKKYADAKYTKIGSLKEPDFEAVSAGDPDLIIVSGRTAGAYEELSKIAPTIDLSIDAAKPMDSFKEQAGKLGTIFNKSAEVEEKLAAVDTTVADTKAKAATAGKGLIVLTSGGEVTAYGAGSRFGIIHDVLGVPTAADVKAEGSHGEAISFEYIKQANPDLLYVINRDTAIGTEGTANAILDNELVQSTNAAKTGKVINLDPAGWYIVGYGLNNVKAMVDAVAGSVA
;
A
#
# COMPACT_ATOMS: atom_id res chain seq x y z
N MET A 1 -19.16 -3.52 -73.76
CA MET A 1 -19.94 -4.61 -74.40
C MET A 1 -20.73 -5.26 -73.31
N LYS A 2 -22.01 -4.97 -73.27
CA LYS A 2 -23.16 -5.85 -73.54
C LYS A 2 -23.29 -6.97 -72.48
N LYS A 3 -24.26 -6.81 -71.57
CA LYS A 3 -25.69 -7.34 -71.58
C LYS A 3 -25.69 -8.68 -70.78
N ARG A 4 -26.64 -9.11 -69.99
CA ARG A 4 -28.08 -8.80 -69.65
C ARG A 4 -28.37 -9.61 -68.36
N LEU A 5 -29.09 -9.13 -67.39
CA LEU A 5 -30.53 -9.23 -67.11
C LEU A 5 -31.18 -10.62 -67.36
N SER A 6 -31.66 -11.26 -66.27
CA SER A 6 -33.05 -11.80 -66.32
C SER A 6 -33.55 -12.18 -64.89
N SER A 7 -34.68 -11.66 -64.57
CA SER A 7 -35.63 -11.93 -63.50
C SER A 7 -36.39 -13.23 -63.79
N TYR A 8 -36.87 -13.92 -62.72
CA TYR A 8 -38.21 -14.53 -62.75
C TYR A 8 -38.80 -14.67 -61.34
N LEU A 9 -39.98 -14.13 -61.22
CA LEU A 9 -41.01 -14.26 -60.19
C LEU A 9 -41.59 -15.69 -60.19
N GLY A 10 -42.13 -16.14 -59.09
CA GLY A 10 -43.01 -17.28 -58.99
C GLY A 10 -43.60 -17.44 -57.59
N ALA A 11 -44.88 -17.28 -57.50
CA ALA A 11 -45.73 -17.04 -56.33
C ALA A 11 -46.41 -18.33 -55.79
N LEU A 12 -46.91 -18.22 -54.55
CA LEU A 12 -48.12 -18.83 -53.93
C LEU A 12 -48.22 -20.33 -53.68
N ALA A 13 -48.40 -20.76 -52.43
CA ALA A 13 -49.74 -21.08 -51.89
C ALA A 13 -49.67 -21.69 -50.48
N ALA A 14 -50.45 -21.19 -49.66
CA ALA A 14 -51.17 -21.47 -48.44
C ALA A 14 -51.33 -22.96 -48.00
N GLY A 15 -51.28 -23.14 -46.65
CA GLY A 15 -51.74 -24.37 -45.98
C GLY A 15 -51.72 -24.19 -44.47
N ALA A 16 -52.86 -23.81 -43.89
CA ALA A 16 -53.07 -23.70 -42.45
C ALA A 16 -53.29 -25.09 -41.82
N ALA A 17 -52.67 -25.35 -40.65
CA ALA A 17 -53.16 -26.34 -39.68
C ALA A 17 -52.76 -25.92 -38.27
N LEU A 18 -53.73 -25.50 -37.48
CA LEU A 18 -53.65 -25.35 -36.02
C LEU A 18 -53.55 -26.73 -35.34
N LEU A 19 -52.60 -26.87 -34.42
CA LEU A 19 -52.72 -27.78 -33.29
C LEU A 19 -52.05 -27.14 -32.10
N THR A 20 -52.88 -26.72 -31.14
CA THR A 20 -52.55 -26.27 -29.82
C THR A 20 -52.14 -27.44 -28.96
N VAL A 21 -50.91 -27.44 -28.41
CA VAL A 21 -50.59 -28.22 -27.23
C VAL A 21 -50.01 -27.27 -26.20
N SER A 22 -50.82 -27.03 -25.19
CA SER A 22 -50.45 -26.36 -23.95
C SER A 22 -49.57 -27.31 -23.15
N ALA A 23 -48.29 -26.96 -22.98
CA ALA A 23 -47.42 -27.54 -21.97
C ALA A 23 -46.85 -26.42 -21.12
N CYS A 24 -47.38 -26.26 -19.91
CA CYS A 24 -46.74 -25.53 -18.83
C CYS A 24 -45.42 -26.18 -18.48
N GLY A 25 -44.35 -25.64 -18.99
CA GLY A 25 -43.00 -25.87 -18.53
C GLY A 25 -42.41 -24.54 -18.09
N GLY A 26 -42.30 -24.31 -16.79
CA GLY A 26 -41.67 -23.12 -16.24
C GLY A 26 -40.22 -23.06 -16.73
N ASN A 27 -39.95 -22.19 -17.70
CA ASN A 27 -38.60 -21.83 -18.10
C ASN A 27 -38.08 -20.87 -17.05
N ALA A 28 -37.40 -21.43 -16.03
CA ALA A 28 -36.53 -20.63 -15.19
C ALA A 28 -35.44 -20.06 -16.13
N THR A 29 -35.63 -18.82 -16.55
CA THR A 29 -34.58 -18.05 -17.20
C THR A 29 -33.47 -17.92 -16.17
N ALA A 30 -32.46 -18.80 -16.25
CA ALA A 30 -31.21 -18.56 -15.56
C ALA A 30 -30.68 -17.22 -16.05
N THR A 31 -30.70 -16.22 -15.20
CA THR A 31 -29.98 -14.97 -15.42
C THR A 31 -28.54 -15.37 -15.69
N PRO A 32 -27.93 -14.99 -16.82
CA PRO A 32 -26.50 -15.26 -17.00
C PRO A 32 -25.77 -14.67 -15.81
N ALA A 33 -24.97 -15.47 -15.12
CA ALA A 33 -24.03 -14.93 -14.16
C ALA A 33 -23.22 -13.88 -14.89
N ALA A 34 -23.16 -12.66 -14.36
CA ALA A 34 -22.36 -11.60 -14.95
C ALA A 34 -20.94 -12.17 -15.06
N GLU A 35 -20.41 -12.25 -16.28
CA GLU A 35 -19.03 -12.68 -16.49
C GLU A 35 -18.14 -11.68 -15.75
N THR A 36 -17.46 -12.12 -14.71
CA THR A 36 -16.50 -11.31 -13.96
C THR A 36 -15.38 -10.96 -14.94
N SER A 37 -15.25 -9.69 -15.29
CA SER A 37 -14.14 -9.25 -16.13
C SER A 37 -12.82 -9.47 -15.40
N THR A 38 -11.81 -9.95 -16.13
CA THR A 38 -10.47 -10.21 -15.57
C THR A 38 -9.41 -9.42 -16.33
N ILE A 39 -8.31 -9.13 -15.67
CA ILE A 39 -7.14 -8.45 -16.22
C ILE A 39 -5.87 -9.24 -15.93
N THR A 40 -4.80 -8.94 -16.66
CA THR A 40 -3.45 -9.38 -16.30
C THR A 40 -2.77 -8.23 -15.55
N VAL A 41 -2.17 -8.55 -14.41
CA VAL A 41 -1.48 -7.57 -13.55
C VAL A 41 0.01 -7.91 -13.52
N GLU A 42 0.84 -6.95 -13.96
CA GLU A 42 2.30 -7.01 -13.79
C GLU A 42 2.66 -6.61 -12.35
N HIS A 43 3.57 -7.34 -11.70
CA HIS A 43 3.94 -7.12 -10.30
C HIS A 43 5.38 -7.59 -10.00
N ALA A 44 5.85 -7.46 -8.77
CA ALA A 44 7.24 -7.72 -8.40
C ALA A 44 7.74 -9.14 -8.69
N GLN A 45 6.86 -10.16 -8.69
CA GLN A 45 7.20 -11.56 -8.98
C GLN A 45 6.97 -11.94 -10.47
N GLY A 46 6.55 -11.00 -11.33
CA GLY A 46 6.24 -11.25 -12.74
C GLY A 46 4.84 -10.77 -13.12
N SER A 47 3.98 -11.66 -13.62
CA SER A 47 2.60 -11.31 -13.99
C SER A 47 1.60 -12.37 -13.54
N THR A 48 0.43 -11.93 -13.11
CA THR A 48 -0.71 -12.81 -12.80
C THR A 48 -1.86 -12.51 -13.76
N ALA A 49 -2.24 -13.54 -14.53
CA ALA A 49 -3.41 -13.49 -15.40
C ALA A 49 -4.69 -13.77 -14.62
N ASN A 50 -5.82 -13.39 -15.23
CA ASN A 50 -7.16 -13.65 -14.69
C ASN A 50 -7.42 -13.04 -13.29
N VAL A 51 -6.75 -11.94 -12.96
CA VAL A 51 -7.08 -11.17 -11.76
C VAL A 51 -8.48 -10.56 -11.96
N PRO A 52 -9.46 -10.86 -11.08
CA PRO A 52 -10.81 -10.31 -11.24
C PRO A 52 -10.83 -8.79 -11.05
N VAL A 53 -11.66 -8.12 -11.82
CA VAL A 53 -12.00 -6.71 -11.59
C VAL A 53 -13.13 -6.64 -10.58
N ASN A 54 -13.01 -5.81 -9.57
CA ASN A 54 -13.89 -5.75 -8.40
C ASN A 54 -14.06 -7.12 -7.71
N PRO A 55 -12.95 -7.77 -7.27
CA PRO A 55 -13.05 -9.02 -6.52
C PRO A 55 -13.87 -8.81 -5.23
N GLU A 56 -14.70 -9.80 -4.87
CA GLU A 56 -15.53 -9.74 -3.66
C GLU A 56 -14.75 -10.13 -2.40
N LYS A 57 -13.85 -11.12 -2.53
CA LYS A 57 -13.07 -11.66 -1.41
C LYS A 57 -11.58 -11.37 -1.59
N VAL A 58 -11.13 -10.22 -1.17
CA VAL A 58 -9.72 -9.83 -1.20
C VAL A 58 -9.05 -10.16 0.12
N PHE A 59 -7.95 -10.90 0.07
CA PHE A 59 -7.05 -11.13 1.19
C PHE A 59 -5.77 -10.33 1.01
N THR A 60 -5.40 -9.55 2.01
CA THR A 60 -4.14 -8.80 1.97
C THR A 60 -3.32 -9.01 3.23
N PHE A 61 -2.02 -9.21 3.06
CA PHE A 61 -1.04 -9.34 4.15
C PHE A 61 -0.28 -8.04 4.43
N ASP A 62 -0.55 -6.98 3.68
CA ASP A 62 0.20 -5.72 3.77
C ASP A 62 -0.68 -4.57 4.25
N LEU A 63 -0.21 -3.84 5.27
CA LEU A 63 -0.97 -2.73 5.84
C LEU A 63 -0.97 -1.47 4.96
N GLY A 64 0.00 -1.28 4.08
CA GLY A 64 -0.02 -0.20 3.10
C GLY A 64 -1.06 -0.44 2.01
N VAL A 65 -1.18 -1.71 1.54
CA VAL A 65 -2.28 -2.13 0.66
C VAL A 65 -3.62 -1.97 1.37
N LEU A 66 -3.73 -2.41 2.62
CA LEU A 66 -4.94 -2.27 3.43
C LEU A 66 -5.35 -0.80 3.61
N ASP A 67 -4.39 0.09 3.89
CA ASP A 67 -4.61 1.54 3.98
C ASP A 67 -5.08 2.13 2.63
N THR A 68 -4.55 1.63 1.52
CA THR A 68 -5.00 2.03 0.18
C THR A 68 -6.42 1.54 -0.10
N MET A 69 -6.76 0.29 0.25
CA MET A 69 -8.13 -0.23 0.15
C MET A 69 -9.09 0.60 1.00
N ASP A 70 -8.70 0.94 2.22
CA ASP A 70 -9.46 1.79 3.12
C ASP A 70 -9.72 3.18 2.52
N ALA A 71 -8.68 3.79 1.95
CA ALA A 71 -8.77 5.08 1.27
C ALA A 71 -9.73 5.09 0.08
N LEU A 72 -9.91 3.94 -0.58
CA LEU A 72 -10.78 3.72 -1.73
C LEU A 72 -12.19 3.21 -1.34
N GLY A 73 -12.45 2.99 -0.05
CA GLY A 73 -13.71 2.44 0.44
C GLY A 73 -13.91 0.97 0.06
N VAL A 74 -12.82 0.21 -0.14
CA VAL A 74 -12.83 -1.21 -0.46
C VAL A 74 -12.57 -2.02 0.81
N GLU A 75 -13.51 -2.89 1.16
CA GLU A 75 -13.38 -3.75 2.34
C GLU A 75 -12.66 -5.07 1.99
N PRO A 76 -11.59 -5.45 2.72
CA PRO A 76 -11.00 -6.78 2.57
C PRO A 76 -11.87 -7.83 3.24
N ALA A 77 -11.80 -9.08 2.78
CA ALA A 77 -12.40 -10.23 3.46
C ALA A 77 -11.42 -10.88 4.45
N GLY A 78 -10.10 -10.83 4.16
CA GLY A 78 -9.06 -11.39 5.01
C GLY A 78 -7.91 -10.41 5.25
N VAL A 79 -7.45 -10.37 6.50
CA VAL A 79 -6.41 -9.46 6.97
C VAL A 79 -5.47 -10.18 7.95
N PRO A 80 -4.19 -9.75 8.06
CA PRO A 80 -3.25 -10.38 8.99
C PRO A 80 -3.58 -10.05 10.45
N GLU A 81 -3.13 -10.87 11.36
CA GLU A 81 -3.04 -10.50 12.77
C GLU A 81 -1.90 -9.50 12.97
N ALA A 82 -2.21 -8.32 13.44
CA ALA A 82 -1.25 -7.23 13.62
C ALA A 82 -1.64 -6.28 14.74
N ALA A 83 -0.67 -5.53 15.26
CA ALA A 83 -0.92 -4.32 16.03
C ALA A 83 -1.35 -3.21 15.07
N TYR A 84 -2.65 -3.08 14.85
CA TYR A 84 -3.19 -2.08 13.94
C TYR A 84 -3.07 -0.67 14.53
N PRO A 85 -2.58 0.32 13.75
CA PRO A 85 -2.66 1.73 14.12
C PRO A 85 -4.12 2.18 14.23
N ASP A 86 -4.37 3.30 14.91
CA ASP A 86 -5.73 3.80 15.15
C ASP A 86 -6.53 3.96 13.85
N ALA A 87 -5.90 4.42 12.77
CA ALA A 87 -6.54 4.57 11.46
C ALA A 87 -7.07 3.25 10.86
N LEU A 88 -6.41 2.13 11.18
CA LEU A 88 -6.77 0.81 10.67
C LEU A 88 -7.34 -0.13 11.74
N LYS A 89 -7.60 0.39 12.95
CA LYS A 89 -8.03 -0.41 14.11
C LYS A 89 -9.32 -1.19 13.87
N LYS A 90 -10.21 -0.72 12.99
CA LYS A 90 -11.44 -1.43 12.61
C LYS A 90 -11.16 -2.83 12.04
N TYR A 91 -9.99 -3.05 11.44
CA TYR A 91 -9.60 -4.34 10.86
C TYR A 91 -9.16 -5.39 11.89
N ALA A 92 -9.06 -5.01 13.17
CA ALA A 92 -8.91 -5.96 14.26
C ALA A 92 -10.20 -6.75 14.55
N ASP A 93 -11.36 -6.27 14.06
CA ASP A 93 -12.67 -6.89 14.27
C ASP A 93 -12.72 -8.34 13.76
N ALA A 94 -13.47 -9.19 14.49
CA ALA A 94 -13.64 -10.61 14.17
C ALA A 94 -14.42 -10.89 12.87
N LYS A 95 -15.08 -9.88 12.29
CA LYS A 95 -15.74 -10.01 10.99
C LYS A 95 -14.75 -10.30 9.84
N TYR A 96 -13.49 -9.88 9.99
CA TYR A 96 -12.46 -10.14 9.01
C TYR A 96 -11.76 -11.48 9.29
N THR A 97 -11.63 -12.33 8.29
CA THR A 97 -10.86 -13.56 8.40
C THR A 97 -9.41 -13.27 8.76
N LYS A 98 -8.91 -13.87 9.84
CA LYS A 98 -7.48 -13.78 10.20
C LYS A 98 -6.70 -14.81 9.38
N ILE A 99 -5.76 -14.33 8.56
CA ILE A 99 -5.07 -15.12 7.55
C ILE A 99 -3.59 -15.40 7.90
N GLY A 100 -3.23 -15.29 9.16
CA GLY A 100 -1.88 -15.40 9.68
C GLY A 100 -1.32 -14.05 10.11
N SER A 101 0.00 -13.96 10.28
CA SER A 101 0.69 -12.72 10.67
C SER A 101 1.11 -11.88 9.44
N LEU A 102 1.73 -10.71 9.70
CA LEU A 102 2.35 -9.88 8.66
C LEU A 102 3.51 -10.55 7.90
N LYS A 103 4.00 -11.71 8.38
CA LYS A 103 5.16 -12.41 7.79
C LYS A 103 4.85 -13.85 7.43
N GLU A 104 3.99 -14.49 8.18
CA GLU A 104 3.72 -15.92 8.12
C GLU A 104 2.23 -16.14 7.82
N PRO A 105 1.86 -16.47 6.57
CA PRO A 105 0.50 -16.82 6.21
C PRO A 105 0.02 -18.09 6.93
N ASP A 106 -1.24 -18.09 7.35
CA ASP A 106 -1.96 -19.31 7.68
C ASP A 106 -2.61 -19.86 6.42
N PHE A 107 -1.92 -20.79 5.75
CA PHE A 107 -2.38 -21.36 4.47
C PHE A 107 -3.70 -22.12 4.60
N GLU A 108 -4.00 -22.69 5.76
CA GLU A 108 -5.28 -23.38 6.00
C GLU A 108 -6.42 -22.36 6.07
N ALA A 109 -6.25 -21.29 6.83
CA ALA A 109 -7.22 -20.19 6.92
C ALA A 109 -7.41 -19.49 5.56
N VAL A 110 -6.32 -19.27 4.80
CA VAL A 110 -6.39 -18.68 3.46
C VAL A 110 -7.18 -19.58 2.51
N SER A 111 -6.86 -20.89 2.48
CA SER A 111 -7.54 -21.85 1.60
C SER A 111 -9.02 -22.02 1.98
N ALA A 112 -9.34 -22.07 3.29
CA ALA A 112 -10.71 -22.19 3.78
C ALA A 112 -11.56 -20.94 3.48
N GLY A 113 -10.92 -19.75 3.39
CA GLY A 113 -11.60 -18.51 3.09
C GLY A 113 -11.97 -18.33 1.63
N ASP A 114 -11.40 -19.13 0.72
CA ASP A 114 -11.70 -19.16 -0.71
C ASP A 114 -11.64 -17.75 -1.33
N PRO A 115 -10.47 -17.04 -1.32
CA PRO A 115 -10.33 -15.70 -1.83
C PRO A 115 -10.37 -15.62 -3.35
N ASP A 116 -10.89 -14.52 -3.90
CA ASP A 116 -10.84 -14.20 -5.33
C ASP A 116 -9.49 -13.60 -5.73
N LEU A 117 -8.82 -12.94 -4.78
CA LEU A 117 -7.54 -12.28 -4.96
C LEU A 117 -6.75 -12.28 -3.65
N ILE A 118 -5.47 -12.63 -3.74
CA ILE A 118 -4.51 -12.50 -2.64
C ILE A 118 -3.49 -11.42 -3.00
N ILE A 119 -3.21 -10.51 -2.06
CA ILE A 119 -2.21 -9.46 -2.24
C ILE A 119 -1.12 -9.62 -1.18
N VAL A 120 0.10 -9.86 -1.63
CA VAL A 120 1.30 -9.89 -0.80
C VAL A 120 2.15 -8.65 -1.09
N SER A 121 3.09 -8.36 -0.21
CA SER A 121 4.09 -7.30 -0.36
C SER A 121 5.27 -7.61 0.57
N GLY A 122 6.40 -7.01 0.32
CA GLY A 122 7.61 -7.00 1.12
C GLY A 122 7.80 -8.12 2.16
N ARG A 123 7.06 -8.07 3.27
CA ARG A 123 7.22 -9.04 4.37
C ARG A 123 6.74 -10.45 4.03
N THR A 124 5.73 -10.58 3.18
CA THR A 124 5.09 -11.85 2.77
C THR A 124 5.41 -12.23 1.33
N ALA A 125 6.21 -11.45 0.61
CA ALA A 125 6.59 -11.72 -0.79
C ALA A 125 7.18 -13.13 -0.99
N GLY A 126 7.91 -13.65 0.01
CA GLY A 126 8.47 -15.01 -0.03
C GLY A 126 7.45 -16.14 -0.03
N ALA A 127 6.18 -15.87 0.32
CA ALA A 127 5.09 -16.84 0.30
C ALA A 127 4.28 -16.81 -1.01
N TYR A 128 4.66 -15.96 -1.97
CA TYR A 128 3.93 -15.75 -3.23
C TYR A 128 3.64 -17.07 -3.98
N GLU A 129 4.65 -17.92 -4.16
CA GLU A 129 4.50 -19.17 -4.92
C GLU A 129 3.48 -20.13 -4.30
N GLU A 130 3.46 -20.24 -2.96
CA GLU A 130 2.54 -21.11 -2.25
C GLU A 130 1.11 -20.53 -2.25
N LEU A 131 0.96 -19.24 -2.04
CA LEU A 131 -0.33 -18.56 -2.08
C LEU A 131 -0.95 -18.59 -3.49
N SER A 132 -0.13 -18.49 -4.53
CA SER A 132 -0.57 -18.58 -5.93
C SER A 132 -1.17 -19.94 -6.32
N LYS A 133 -0.95 -20.98 -5.52
CA LYS A 133 -1.61 -22.30 -5.70
C LYS A 133 -3.04 -22.30 -5.17
N ILE A 134 -3.39 -21.32 -4.33
CA ILE A 134 -4.72 -21.21 -3.72
C ILE A 134 -5.63 -20.32 -4.57
N ALA A 135 -5.15 -19.12 -4.94
CA ALA A 135 -5.92 -18.13 -5.71
C ALA A 135 -4.99 -17.22 -6.53
N PRO A 136 -5.52 -16.43 -7.49
CA PRO A 136 -4.76 -15.37 -8.13
C PRO A 136 -4.06 -14.51 -7.08
N THR A 137 -2.72 -14.42 -7.16
CA THR A 137 -1.90 -13.70 -6.18
C THR A 137 -1.04 -12.66 -6.90
N ILE A 138 -0.97 -11.45 -6.34
CA ILE A 138 -0.10 -10.38 -6.85
C ILE A 138 0.83 -9.88 -5.74
N ASP A 139 2.06 -9.51 -6.12
CA ASP A 139 3.05 -8.93 -5.20
C ASP A 139 3.21 -7.43 -5.46
N LEU A 140 2.69 -6.63 -4.56
CA LEU A 140 2.75 -5.17 -4.61
C LEU A 140 3.90 -4.60 -3.75
N SER A 141 5.02 -5.30 -3.68
CA SER A 141 6.24 -4.83 -3.00
C SER A 141 6.71 -3.50 -3.57
N ILE A 142 7.12 -2.61 -2.67
CA ILE A 142 7.68 -1.30 -3.03
C ILE A 142 9.16 -1.45 -3.40
N ASP A 143 9.54 -0.95 -4.55
CA ASP A 143 10.95 -0.83 -4.95
C ASP A 143 11.66 0.22 -4.09
N ALA A 144 12.60 -0.23 -3.27
CA ALA A 144 13.35 0.64 -2.36
C ALA A 144 14.21 1.69 -3.09
N ALA A 145 14.58 1.44 -4.36
CA ALA A 145 15.35 2.39 -5.17
C ALA A 145 14.48 3.55 -5.69
N LYS A 146 13.17 3.34 -5.84
CA LYS A 146 12.21 4.32 -6.35
C LYS A 146 10.89 4.25 -5.58
N PRO A 147 10.92 4.46 -4.27
CA PRO A 147 9.78 4.10 -3.41
C PRO A 147 8.51 4.87 -3.75
N MET A 148 8.59 6.15 -4.10
CA MET A 148 7.42 6.96 -4.44
C MET A 148 6.85 6.60 -5.81
N ASP A 149 7.69 6.35 -6.82
CA ASP A 149 7.23 5.94 -8.14
C ASP A 149 6.58 4.55 -8.08
N SER A 150 7.23 3.63 -7.36
CA SER A 150 6.69 2.28 -7.11
C SER A 150 5.36 2.34 -6.37
N PHE A 151 5.25 3.16 -5.32
CA PHE A 151 3.99 3.36 -4.61
C PHE A 151 2.86 3.84 -5.54
N LYS A 152 3.12 4.85 -6.37
CA LYS A 152 2.12 5.37 -7.32
C LYS A 152 1.69 4.31 -8.31
N GLU A 153 2.64 3.51 -8.80
CA GLU A 153 2.35 2.39 -9.69
C GLU A 153 1.46 1.34 -9.02
N GLN A 154 1.79 0.92 -7.78
CA GLN A 154 1.01 -0.06 -7.03
C GLN A 154 -0.40 0.47 -6.69
N ALA A 155 -0.50 1.74 -6.27
CA ALA A 155 -1.80 2.38 -6.06
C ALA A 155 -2.64 2.43 -7.35
N GLY A 156 -2.03 2.73 -8.49
CA GLY A 156 -2.69 2.70 -9.81
C GLY A 156 -3.22 1.31 -10.19
N LYS A 157 -2.45 0.24 -9.89
CA LYS A 157 -2.91 -1.15 -10.08
C LYS A 157 -4.12 -1.46 -9.22
N LEU A 158 -4.12 -1.07 -7.95
CA LEU A 158 -5.28 -1.21 -7.06
C LEU A 158 -6.48 -0.41 -7.57
N GLY A 159 -6.24 0.81 -8.07
CA GLY A 159 -7.28 1.62 -8.73
C GLY A 159 -7.92 0.90 -9.92
N THR A 160 -7.12 0.21 -10.74
CA THR A 160 -7.62 -0.56 -11.89
C THR A 160 -8.39 -1.81 -11.42
N ILE A 161 -7.83 -2.58 -10.49
CA ILE A 161 -8.45 -3.80 -9.94
C ILE A 161 -9.82 -3.47 -9.31
N PHE A 162 -9.92 -2.40 -8.53
CA PHE A 162 -11.14 -2.02 -7.81
C PHE A 162 -12.03 -1.03 -8.57
N ASN A 163 -11.72 -0.72 -9.84
CA ASN A 163 -12.44 0.28 -10.65
C ASN A 163 -12.53 1.65 -9.97
N LYS A 164 -11.40 2.08 -9.36
CA LYS A 164 -11.22 3.30 -8.57
C LYS A 164 -10.07 4.19 -9.07
N SER A 165 -9.73 4.11 -10.35
CA SER A 165 -8.58 4.83 -10.91
C SER A 165 -8.69 6.34 -10.72
N ALA A 166 -9.89 6.91 -10.89
CA ALA A 166 -10.09 8.36 -10.73
C ALA A 166 -9.85 8.82 -9.28
N GLU A 167 -10.31 8.03 -8.29
CA GLU A 167 -10.09 8.33 -6.88
C GLU A 167 -8.61 8.22 -6.49
N VAL A 168 -7.88 7.25 -7.09
CA VAL A 168 -6.43 7.11 -6.91
C VAL A 168 -5.70 8.32 -7.48
N GLU A 169 -6.00 8.72 -8.71
CA GLU A 169 -5.40 9.88 -9.38
C GLU A 169 -5.60 11.16 -8.58
N GLU A 170 -6.82 11.41 -8.08
CA GLU A 170 -7.13 12.57 -7.25
C GLU A 170 -6.28 12.60 -5.97
N LYS A 171 -6.20 11.46 -5.25
CA LYS A 171 -5.43 11.37 -4.00
C LYS A 171 -3.93 11.51 -4.25
N LEU A 172 -3.39 10.91 -5.31
CA LEU A 172 -1.98 11.03 -5.68
C LEU A 172 -1.64 12.48 -6.09
N ALA A 173 -2.51 13.18 -6.81
CA ALA A 173 -2.30 14.57 -7.16
C ALA A 173 -2.23 15.49 -5.91
N ALA A 174 -3.06 15.20 -4.90
CA ALA A 174 -3.00 15.92 -3.62
C ALA A 174 -1.66 15.65 -2.88
N VAL A 175 -1.16 14.41 -2.89
CA VAL A 175 0.15 14.06 -2.34
C VAL A 175 1.25 14.81 -3.09
N ASP A 176 1.23 14.81 -4.43
CA ASP A 176 2.25 15.46 -5.27
C ASP A 176 2.31 16.97 -5.03
N THR A 177 1.16 17.61 -4.85
CA THR A 177 1.09 19.04 -4.50
C THR A 177 1.80 19.29 -3.17
N THR A 178 1.49 18.50 -2.12
CA THR A 178 2.14 18.67 -0.81
C THR A 178 3.63 18.37 -0.87
N VAL A 179 4.05 17.37 -1.65
CA VAL A 179 5.47 17.05 -1.88
C VAL A 179 6.20 18.25 -2.49
N ALA A 180 5.64 18.86 -3.54
CA ALA A 180 6.26 20.00 -4.21
C ALA A 180 6.42 21.20 -3.27
N ASP A 181 5.36 21.53 -2.51
CA ASP A 181 5.36 22.61 -1.54
C ASP A 181 6.35 22.36 -0.39
N THR A 182 6.41 21.13 0.11
CA THR A 182 7.34 20.71 1.16
C THR A 182 8.78 20.84 0.69
N LYS A 183 9.08 20.32 -0.50
CA LYS A 183 10.41 20.36 -1.10
C LYS A 183 10.94 21.79 -1.27
N ALA A 184 10.07 22.71 -1.66
CA ALA A 184 10.43 24.13 -1.80
C ALA A 184 10.86 24.75 -0.46
N LYS A 185 10.26 24.37 0.66
CA LYS A 185 10.56 24.86 2.02
C LYS A 185 11.74 24.12 2.65
N ALA A 186 11.81 22.81 2.46
CA ALA A 186 12.79 21.92 3.06
C ALA A 186 14.25 22.33 2.76
N ALA A 187 14.51 22.89 1.57
CA ALA A 187 15.85 23.32 1.14
C ALA A 187 16.49 24.33 2.10
N THR A 188 15.69 25.10 2.84
CA THR A 188 16.14 26.15 3.78
C THR A 188 15.81 25.88 5.23
N ALA A 189 15.12 24.77 5.52
CA ALA A 189 14.65 24.45 6.87
C ALA A 189 15.75 23.93 7.82
N GLY A 190 16.94 23.63 7.27
CA GLY A 190 18.07 23.05 7.99
C GLY A 190 18.31 21.59 7.62
N LYS A 191 19.26 20.95 8.30
CA LYS A 191 19.66 19.57 8.05
C LYS A 191 18.92 18.60 8.96
N GLY A 192 18.40 17.51 8.38
CA GLY A 192 17.65 16.46 9.07
C GLY A 192 18.48 15.22 9.36
N LEU A 193 18.24 14.61 10.51
CA LEU A 193 18.69 13.24 10.85
C LEU A 193 17.46 12.40 11.16
N ILE A 194 17.37 11.21 10.57
CA ILE A 194 16.31 10.24 10.84
C ILE A 194 16.86 9.18 11.76
N VAL A 195 16.20 8.93 12.87
CA VAL A 195 16.55 7.87 13.82
C VAL A 195 15.36 6.97 14.14
N LEU A 196 15.65 5.70 14.29
CA LEU A 196 14.72 4.71 14.82
C LEU A 196 15.22 4.26 16.19
N THR A 197 14.34 4.24 17.17
CA THR A 197 14.62 3.73 18.51
C THR A 197 13.98 2.37 18.70
N SER A 198 14.73 1.42 19.27
CA SER A 198 14.25 0.07 19.58
C SER A 198 15.07 -0.57 20.70
N GLY A 199 14.42 -1.05 21.75
CA GLY A 199 15.08 -1.76 22.84
C GLY A 199 16.19 -0.97 23.57
N GLY A 200 16.13 0.37 23.52
CA GLY A 200 17.16 1.24 24.10
C GLY A 200 18.32 1.58 23.14
N GLU A 201 18.33 1.03 21.93
CA GLU A 201 19.29 1.32 20.88
C GLU A 201 18.77 2.37 19.90
N VAL A 202 19.69 3.03 19.19
CA VAL A 202 19.39 4.03 18.17
C VAL A 202 20.03 3.64 16.85
N THR A 203 19.25 3.67 15.79
CA THR A 203 19.70 3.39 14.43
C THR A 203 19.40 4.59 13.55
N ALA A 204 20.39 5.11 12.82
CA ALA A 204 20.22 6.19 11.87
C ALA A 204 19.84 5.67 10.48
N TYR A 205 19.07 6.50 9.74
CA TYR A 205 18.66 6.24 8.36
C TYR A 205 18.98 7.47 7.50
N GLY A 206 19.52 7.23 6.32
CA GLY A 206 19.87 8.28 5.36
C GLY A 206 19.01 8.25 4.11
N ALA A 207 19.47 8.97 3.10
CA ALA A 207 18.94 8.90 1.74
C ALA A 207 19.08 7.46 1.21
N GLY A 208 18.14 7.03 0.34
CA GLY A 208 18.09 5.66 -0.20
C GLY A 208 17.67 4.59 0.81
N SER A 209 17.35 4.95 2.05
CA SER A 209 16.86 4.01 3.06
C SER A 209 15.34 3.85 3.02
N ARG A 210 14.80 2.90 3.78
CA ARG A 210 13.34 2.71 3.91
C ARG A 210 12.57 3.94 4.39
N PHE A 211 13.23 4.88 5.07
CA PHE A 211 12.67 6.16 5.51
C PHE A 211 13.19 7.34 4.69
N GLY A 212 13.92 7.07 3.61
CA GLY A 212 14.57 8.04 2.74
C GLY A 212 13.63 9.04 2.06
N ILE A 213 12.32 8.80 2.07
CA ILE A 213 11.32 9.75 1.54
C ILE A 213 11.54 11.17 2.07
N ILE A 214 12.01 11.34 3.32
CA ILE A 214 12.30 12.64 3.93
C ILE A 214 13.40 13.38 3.17
N HIS A 215 14.45 12.67 2.76
CA HIS A 215 15.58 13.25 2.05
C HIS A 215 15.39 13.22 0.53
N ASP A 216 15.01 12.04 -0.01
CA ASP A 216 15.01 11.78 -1.45
C ASP A 216 13.85 12.43 -2.18
N VAL A 217 12.68 12.49 -1.54
CA VAL A 217 11.43 13.00 -2.12
C VAL A 217 11.12 14.41 -1.59
N LEU A 218 11.16 14.58 -0.28
CA LEU A 218 10.76 15.83 0.39
C LEU A 218 11.91 16.85 0.48
N GLY A 219 13.13 16.43 0.14
CA GLY A 219 14.25 17.35 -0.08
C GLY A 219 14.87 17.95 1.20
N VAL A 220 14.61 17.37 2.38
CA VAL A 220 15.30 17.78 3.60
C VAL A 220 16.77 17.42 3.49
N PRO A 221 17.73 18.38 3.58
CA PRO A 221 19.16 18.05 3.49
C PRO A 221 19.59 17.12 4.63
N THR A 222 20.53 16.18 4.35
CA THR A 222 21.05 15.27 5.37
C THR A 222 21.98 15.98 6.36
N ALA A 223 21.86 15.68 7.66
CA ALA A 223 22.77 16.19 8.69
C ALA A 223 24.07 15.39 8.76
N ALA A 224 24.05 14.13 8.34
CA ALA A 224 25.22 13.26 8.30
C ALA A 224 25.12 12.30 7.12
N ASP A 225 26.26 11.77 6.70
CA ASP A 225 26.34 10.71 5.70
C ASP A 225 26.15 9.36 6.44
N VAL A 226 24.91 8.87 6.39
CA VAL A 226 24.54 7.59 7.02
C VAL A 226 24.64 6.50 5.96
N LYS A 227 25.45 5.49 6.22
CA LYS A 227 25.59 4.33 5.34
C LYS A 227 24.40 3.41 5.51
N ALA A 228 23.44 3.47 4.58
CA ALA A 228 22.34 2.52 4.57
C ALA A 228 22.82 1.17 4.02
N GLU A 229 22.76 0.12 4.83
CA GLU A 229 22.94 -1.26 4.39
C GLU A 229 21.55 -1.92 4.24
N GLY A 230 20.98 -1.86 3.03
CA GLY A 230 19.65 -2.42 2.74
C GLY A 230 18.51 -1.73 3.52
N SER A 231 17.60 -2.54 4.08
CA SER A 231 16.45 -2.04 4.87
C SER A 231 16.81 -1.71 6.34
N HIS A 232 18.04 -2.02 6.76
CA HIS A 232 18.56 -1.81 8.11
C HIS A 232 19.46 -0.59 8.10
N GLY A 233 19.16 0.41 8.94
CA GLY A 233 19.99 1.59 9.07
C GLY A 233 21.32 1.29 9.78
N GLU A 234 22.09 2.32 10.07
CA GLU A 234 23.38 2.25 10.78
C GLU A 234 23.16 2.42 12.28
N ALA A 235 23.63 1.46 13.10
CA ALA A 235 23.61 1.60 14.56
C ALA A 235 24.53 2.74 14.97
N ILE A 236 24.02 3.67 15.76
CA ILE A 236 24.73 4.89 16.15
C ILE A 236 24.71 5.12 17.65
N SER A 237 25.65 5.93 18.15
CA SER A 237 25.66 6.42 19.53
C SER A 237 25.00 7.79 19.66
N PHE A 238 24.75 8.22 20.89
CA PHE A 238 24.28 9.58 21.16
C PHE A 238 25.33 10.66 20.84
N GLU A 239 26.62 10.31 20.94
CA GLU A 239 27.73 11.18 20.52
C GLU A 239 27.66 11.45 19.02
N TYR A 240 27.29 10.43 18.21
CA TYR A 240 27.08 10.60 16.77
C TYR A 240 25.97 11.64 16.49
N ILE A 241 24.83 11.55 17.18
CA ILE A 241 23.74 12.52 17.04
C ILE A 241 24.21 13.93 17.40
N LYS A 242 24.98 14.06 18.51
CA LYS A 242 25.57 15.34 18.92
C LYS A 242 26.54 15.90 17.88
N GLN A 243 27.39 15.04 17.28
CA GLN A 243 28.36 15.46 16.26
C GLN A 243 27.66 15.86 14.96
N ALA A 244 26.64 15.12 14.53
CA ALA A 244 25.81 15.46 13.39
C ALA A 244 25.07 16.79 13.60
N ASN A 245 24.72 17.10 14.85
CA ASN A 245 24.05 18.32 15.30
C ASN A 245 22.91 18.73 14.34
N PRO A 246 21.90 17.88 14.13
CA PRO A 246 20.82 18.14 13.20
C PRO A 246 19.99 19.36 13.63
N ASP A 247 19.43 20.07 12.65
CA ASP A 247 18.43 21.13 12.86
C ASP A 247 17.03 20.54 13.00
N LEU A 248 16.80 19.35 12.40
CA LEU A 248 15.56 18.59 12.45
C LEU A 248 15.92 17.13 12.83
N LEU A 249 15.39 16.62 13.93
CA LEU A 249 15.58 15.24 14.37
C LEU A 249 14.25 14.48 14.24
N TYR A 250 14.16 13.61 13.23
CA TYR A 250 12.99 12.76 13.01
C TYR A 250 13.14 11.45 13.75
N VAL A 251 12.18 11.11 14.60
CA VAL A 251 12.24 9.96 15.50
C VAL A 251 11.10 9.00 15.22
N ILE A 252 11.44 7.74 14.99
CA ILE A 252 10.50 6.63 14.81
C ILE A 252 10.69 5.64 15.97
N ASN A 253 9.67 5.44 16.80
CA ASN A 253 9.72 4.48 17.89
C ASN A 253 9.18 3.12 17.44
N ARG A 254 10.09 2.18 17.16
CA ARG A 254 9.73 0.83 16.73
C ARG A 254 8.97 0.05 17.81
N ASP A 255 9.33 0.20 19.07
CA ASP A 255 8.70 -0.56 20.14
C ASP A 255 7.23 -0.21 20.24
N THR A 256 6.88 1.07 20.20
CA THR A 256 5.50 1.53 20.12
C THR A 256 4.81 1.03 18.83
N ALA A 257 5.51 1.05 17.69
CA ALA A 257 4.94 0.58 16.42
C ALA A 257 4.48 -0.88 16.45
N ILE A 258 5.20 -1.73 17.18
CA ILE A 258 4.87 -3.16 17.30
C ILE A 258 4.04 -3.50 18.55
N GLY A 259 3.55 -2.48 19.27
CA GLY A 259 2.70 -2.67 20.45
C GLY A 259 3.44 -3.11 21.72
N THR A 260 4.75 -2.90 21.81
CA THR A 260 5.53 -3.10 23.02
C THR A 260 5.74 -1.78 23.76
N GLU A 261 5.81 -1.82 25.10
CA GLU A 261 6.14 -0.63 25.87
C GLU A 261 7.58 -0.20 25.57
N GLY A 262 7.74 0.96 24.93
CA GLY A 262 9.03 1.46 24.50
C GLY A 262 9.58 2.55 25.39
N THR A 263 10.91 2.62 25.46
CA THR A 263 11.68 3.61 26.24
C THR A 263 12.09 4.85 25.40
N ALA A 264 11.41 5.09 24.27
CA ALA A 264 11.83 6.13 23.30
C ALA A 264 12.01 7.51 23.93
N ASN A 265 11.12 7.93 24.84
CA ASN A 265 11.24 9.23 25.50
C ASN A 265 12.52 9.30 26.35
N ALA A 266 12.91 8.21 27.04
CA ALA A 266 14.13 8.15 27.82
C ALA A 266 15.41 8.29 26.96
N ILE A 267 15.37 7.83 25.71
CA ILE A 267 16.46 7.98 24.74
C ILE A 267 16.60 9.44 24.32
N LEU A 268 15.50 10.12 24.09
CA LEU A 268 15.48 11.52 23.68
C LEU A 268 15.83 12.47 24.84
N ASP A 269 15.66 12.06 26.09
CA ASP A 269 16.04 12.82 27.29
C ASP A 269 17.55 12.81 27.57
N ASN A 270 18.34 12.14 26.72
CA ASN A 270 19.80 12.12 26.85
C ASN A 270 20.40 13.52 26.65
N GLU A 271 21.31 13.95 27.54
CA GLU A 271 21.93 15.28 27.53
C GLU A 271 22.66 15.59 26.21
N LEU A 272 23.22 14.56 25.52
CA LEU A 272 23.88 14.77 24.24
C LEU A 272 22.87 15.12 23.14
N VAL A 273 21.71 14.46 23.13
CA VAL A 273 20.60 14.78 22.22
C VAL A 273 20.04 16.16 22.54
N GLN A 274 19.83 16.48 23.80
CA GLN A 274 19.34 17.78 24.27
C GLN A 274 20.30 18.95 23.92
N SER A 275 21.57 18.65 23.69
CA SER A 275 22.56 19.66 23.27
C SER A 275 22.51 20.04 21.80
N THR A 276 21.73 19.31 20.95
CA THR A 276 21.62 19.54 19.51
C THR A 276 20.79 20.79 19.16
N ASN A 277 20.94 21.28 17.94
CA ASN A 277 20.10 22.36 17.41
C ASN A 277 18.63 21.99 17.41
N ALA A 278 18.30 20.77 16.96
CA ALA A 278 16.93 20.25 16.92
C ALA A 278 16.26 20.32 18.30
N ALA A 279 16.93 19.85 19.35
CA ALA A 279 16.36 19.87 20.69
C ALA A 279 16.19 21.32 21.22
N LYS A 280 17.19 22.16 21.02
CA LYS A 280 17.16 23.58 21.47
C LYS A 280 16.07 24.42 20.79
N THR A 281 15.71 24.07 19.55
CA THR A 281 14.68 24.79 18.78
C THR A 281 13.32 24.10 18.81
N GLY A 282 13.16 23.01 19.59
CA GLY A 282 11.93 22.21 19.66
C GLY A 282 11.59 21.45 18.40
N LYS A 283 12.60 21.18 17.55
CA LYS A 283 12.45 20.44 16.28
C LYS A 283 12.91 18.98 16.39
N VAL A 284 12.58 18.34 17.51
CA VAL A 284 12.59 16.87 17.65
C VAL A 284 11.21 16.38 17.28
N ILE A 285 11.08 15.80 16.10
CA ILE A 285 9.82 15.44 15.47
C ILE A 285 9.55 13.95 15.71
N ASN A 286 8.62 13.64 16.62
CA ASN A 286 8.15 12.26 16.79
C ASN A 286 7.17 11.95 15.65
N LEU A 287 7.61 11.05 14.76
CA LEU A 287 6.80 10.56 13.66
C LEU A 287 5.84 9.47 14.16
N ASP A 288 4.67 9.32 13.51
CA ASP A 288 3.74 8.23 13.85
C ASP A 288 4.43 6.87 13.73
N PRO A 289 4.65 6.15 14.84
CA PRO A 289 5.44 4.94 14.83
C PRO A 289 4.88 3.86 13.90
N ALA A 290 3.59 3.63 13.96
CA ALA A 290 2.95 2.56 13.20
C ALA A 290 2.85 2.93 11.72
N GLY A 291 2.49 4.16 11.39
CA GLY A 291 2.44 4.67 10.02
C GLY A 291 3.79 4.54 9.32
N TRP A 292 4.87 4.98 9.97
CA TRP A 292 6.20 4.93 9.38
C TRP A 292 6.83 3.52 9.38
N TYR A 293 6.62 2.73 10.43
CA TYR A 293 7.33 1.46 10.58
C TYR A 293 6.57 0.26 10.01
N ILE A 294 5.23 0.21 10.15
CA ILE A 294 4.43 -0.98 9.79
C ILE A 294 3.64 -0.74 8.51
N VAL A 295 2.88 0.36 8.41
CA VAL A 295 2.01 0.66 7.27
C VAL A 295 2.83 1.04 6.05
N GLY A 296 3.69 2.04 6.16
CA GLY A 296 4.52 2.49 5.05
C GLY A 296 3.70 3.13 3.92
N TYR A 297 3.84 2.60 2.72
CA TYR A 297 3.30 3.20 1.50
C TYR A 297 1.85 2.78 1.23
N GLY A 298 0.90 3.50 1.83
CA GLY A 298 -0.54 3.45 1.57
C GLY A 298 -1.09 4.85 1.27
N LEU A 299 -2.22 4.99 0.59
CA LEU A 299 -2.74 6.28 0.09
C LEU A 299 -3.02 7.31 1.19
N ASN A 300 -3.64 6.89 2.30
CA ASN A 300 -3.84 7.79 3.44
C ASN A 300 -2.54 8.01 4.19
N ASN A 301 -1.77 6.94 4.41
CA ASN A 301 -0.57 6.99 5.24
C ASN A 301 0.56 7.80 4.59
N VAL A 302 0.80 7.66 3.28
CA VAL A 302 1.81 8.49 2.58
C VAL A 302 1.45 9.96 2.67
N LYS A 303 0.16 10.31 2.53
CA LYS A 303 -0.30 11.69 2.74
C LYS A 303 0.05 12.17 4.15
N ALA A 304 -0.23 11.37 5.19
CA ALA A 304 0.08 11.71 6.57
C ALA A 304 1.60 11.82 6.82
N MET A 305 2.40 10.94 6.22
CA MET A 305 3.87 11.03 6.29
C MET A 305 4.40 12.33 5.69
N VAL A 306 3.91 12.70 4.50
CA VAL A 306 4.29 13.95 3.81
C VAL A 306 3.85 15.17 4.63
N ASP A 307 2.62 15.18 5.15
CA ASP A 307 2.09 16.27 5.98
C ASP A 307 2.90 16.46 7.27
N ALA A 308 3.34 15.37 7.91
CA ALA A 308 4.17 15.44 9.12
C ALA A 308 5.51 16.14 8.85
N VAL A 309 6.16 15.82 7.72
CA VAL A 309 7.41 16.49 7.32
C VAL A 309 7.13 17.93 6.89
N ALA A 310 6.05 18.20 6.14
CA ALA A 310 5.64 19.55 5.74
C ALA A 310 5.47 20.48 6.96
N GLY A 311 4.85 19.97 8.02
CA GLY A 311 4.69 20.70 9.27
C GLY A 311 6.01 21.01 9.99
N SER A 312 7.03 20.18 9.83
CA SER A 312 8.34 20.37 10.47
C SER A 312 9.23 21.42 9.79
N VAL A 313 9.01 21.66 8.49
CA VAL A 313 9.79 22.59 7.65
C VAL A 313 9.05 23.92 7.39
N ALA A 314 7.88 24.09 8.02
CA ALA A 314 7.05 25.29 7.91
C ALA A 314 7.68 26.49 8.65
#